data_2141c6678c6e4b9e98adaa9e55306ade
#
_entry.id   2141c6678c6e4b9e98adaa9e55306ade
#
_cell.length_a   1.000
_cell.length_b   1.000
_cell.length_c   1.000
_cell.angle_alpha   90.00
_cell.angle_beta   90.00
_cell.angle_gamma   90.00
#
_symmetry.space_group_name_H-M   'P 1'
#
loop_
_entity.id
_entity.type
_entity.pdbx_description
1 polymer ?
#
loop_
_entity_poly.entity_id
_entity_poly.type
_entity_poly.pdbx_seq_one_letter_code
_entity_poly.pdbx_strand_id
1 'polypeptide(L)' 'MRLRDLRAKHRLSQIALAELAGVTNHTILNIEKQYYRPTTETISAVANALQVDPMDVDEFRIAVATRMIFKKPKWRKDN' A
#
# COMPACT_ATOMS: atom_id res chain seq x y z
N MET A 1 2.76 -11.08 4.00
CA MET A 1 2.57 -10.58 5.36
C MET A 1 1.71 -9.32 5.34
N ARG A 2 0.82 -9.16 6.27
CA ARG A 2 0.00 -7.95 6.32
C ARG A 2 0.83 -6.74 6.69
N LEU A 3 0.44 -5.57 6.20
CA LEU A 3 1.13 -4.34 6.54
C LEU A 3 1.20 -4.12 8.05
N ARG A 4 0.10 -4.39 8.74
CA ARG A 4 0.03 -4.27 10.19
C ARG A 4 1.08 -5.13 10.88
N ASP A 5 1.27 -6.36 10.41
CA ASP A 5 2.23 -7.28 11.00
C ASP A 5 3.66 -6.85 10.74
N LEU A 6 3.93 -6.35 9.53
CA LEU A 6 5.24 -5.80 9.21
C LEU A 6 5.55 -4.58 10.06
N ARG A 7 4.56 -3.73 10.22
CA ARG A 7 4.70 -2.53 11.04
C ARG A 7 5.04 -2.93 12.49
N ALA A 8 4.31 -3.90 13.02
CA ALA A 8 4.55 -4.39 14.38
C ALA A 8 5.94 -5.00 14.51
N LYS A 9 6.38 -5.73 13.50
CA LYS A 9 7.72 -6.33 13.47
C LYS A 9 8.81 -5.26 13.56
N HIS A 10 8.58 -4.12 12.94
CA HIS A 10 9.50 -3.00 12.99
C HIS A 10 9.23 -2.05 14.16
N ARG A 11 8.26 -2.39 15.00
CA ARG A 11 7.87 -1.60 16.17
C ARG A 11 7.48 -0.17 15.79
N LEU A 12 6.75 -0.05 14.70
CA LEU A 12 6.29 1.23 14.21
C LEU A 12 4.79 1.39 14.43
N SER A 13 4.40 2.55 14.94
CA SER A 13 2.99 2.92 14.95
C SER A 13 2.57 3.33 13.54
N GLN A 14 1.25 3.48 13.33
CA GLN A 14 0.77 3.99 12.06
C GLN A 14 1.35 5.36 11.76
N ILE A 15 1.40 6.21 12.77
CA ILE A 15 1.95 7.57 12.62
C ILE A 15 3.43 7.51 12.28
N ALA A 16 4.19 6.67 12.97
CA ALA A 16 5.63 6.57 12.71
C ALA A 16 5.91 6.06 11.30
N LEU A 17 5.17 5.03 10.85
CA LEU A 17 5.34 4.54 9.49
C LEU A 17 4.96 5.61 8.47
N ALA A 18 3.87 6.32 8.72
CA ALA A 18 3.44 7.38 7.83
C ALA A 18 4.51 8.45 7.67
N GLU A 19 5.14 8.84 8.77
CA GLU A 19 6.22 9.83 8.73
C GLU A 19 7.41 9.33 7.92
N LEU A 20 7.79 8.07 8.13
CA LEU A 20 8.90 7.49 7.37
C LEU A 20 8.60 7.40 5.88
N ALA A 21 7.36 7.09 5.54
CA ALA A 21 6.95 6.93 4.15
C ALA A 21 6.59 8.26 3.49
N GLY A 22 6.46 9.33 4.26
CA GLY A 22 6.06 10.63 3.71
C GLY A 22 4.60 10.70 3.34
N VAL A 23 3.75 9.94 4.02
CA VAL A 23 2.30 9.94 3.80
C VAL A 23 1.60 10.26 5.12
N THR A 24 0.28 10.41 5.08
CA THR A 24 -0.48 10.66 6.30
C THR A 24 -0.77 9.35 7.02
N ASN A 25 -1.00 9.42 8.33
CA ASN A 25 -1.39 8.24 9.09
C ASN A 25 -2.75 7.71 8.63
N HIS A 26 -3.60 8.59 8.11
CA HIS A 26 -4.88 8.18 7.54
C HIS A 26 -4.68 7.26 6.33
N THR A 27 -3.66 7.55 5.53
CA THR A 27 -3.30 6.69 4.41
C THR A 27 -2.93 5.29 4.88
N ILE A 28 -2.12 5.19 5.91
CA ILE A 28 -1.73 3.89 6.47
C ILE A 28 -2.96 3.16 7.02
N LEU A 29 -3.80 3.86 7.76
CA LEU A 29 -5.03 3.29 8.31
C LEU A 29 -5.91 2.71 7.21
N ASN A 30 -6.13 3.49 6.15
CA ASN A 30 -6.98 3.07 5.04
C ASN A 30 -6.42 1.86 4.31
N ILE A 31 -5.11 1.77 4.17
CA ILE A 31 -4.48 0.60 3.57
C ILE A 31 -4.71 -0.63 4.44
N GLU A 32 -4.48 -0.53 5.74
CA GLU A 32 -4.62 -1.66 6.64
C GLU A 32 -6.06 -2.15 6.74
N LYS A 33 -7.01 -1.26 6.63
CA LYS A 33 -8.42 -1.61 6.65
C LYS A 33 -8.98 -1.91 5.28
N GLN A 34 -8.15 -1.76 4.24
CA GLN A 34 -8.52 -2.02 2.86
C GLN A 34 -9.74 -1.20 2.41
N TYR A 35 -9.83 0.03 2.91
CA TYR A 35 -10.90 0.94 2.50
C TYR A 35 -10.73 1.44 1.09
N TYR A 36 -9.50 1.46 0.59
CA TYR A 36 -9.22 1.85 -0.78
C TYR A 36 -7.88 1.23 -1.20
N ARG A 37 -7.66 1.21 -2.51
CA ARG A 37 -6.41 0.67 -3.04
C ARG A 37 -5.34 1.76 -3.06
N PRO A 38 -4.17 1.49 -2.53
CA PRO A 38 -3.08 2.47 -2.58
C PRO A 38 -2.58 2.65 -4.00
N THR A 39 -2.08 3.85 -4.29
CA THR A 39 -1.44 4.13 -5.57
C THR A 39 -0.06 3.49 -5.61
N THR A 40 0.50 3.37 -6.81
CA THR A 40 1.86 2.83 -6.99
C THR A 40 2.87 3.64 -6.19
N GLU A 41 2.71 4.96 -6.17
CA GLU A 41 3.60 5.83 -5.42
C GLU A 41 3.54 5.56 -3.93
N THR A 42 2.33 5.40 -3.39
CA THR A 42 2.15 5.08 -1.98
C THR A 42 2.73 3.71 -1.65
N ILE A 43 2.49 2.71 -2.52
CA ILE A 43 3.05 1.37 -2.34
C ILE A 43 4.57 1.44 -2.24
N SER A 44 5.21 2.14 -3.19
CA SER A 44 6.66 2.27 -3.21
C SER A 44 7.18 2.98 -1.96
N ALA A 45 6.52 4.06 -1.56
CA ALA A 45 6.94 4.84 -0.40
C ALA A 45 6.90 4.00 0.88
N VAL A 46 5.80 3.27 1.08
CA VAL A 46 5.64 2.45 2.28
C VAL A 46 6.58 1.26 2.27
N ALA A 47 6.72 0.59 1.14
CA ALA A 47 7.62 -0.55 1.01
C ALA A 47 9.07 -0.13 1.27
N ASN A 48 9.48 1.03 0.74
CA ASN A 48 10.82 1.56 0.97
C ASN A 48 11.04 1.90 2.44
N ALA A 49 10.03 2.47 3.09
CA ALA A 49 10.12 2.80 4.51
C ALA A 49 10.33 1.55 5.36
N LEU A 50 9.73 0.43 4.97
CA LEU A 50 9.85 -0.84 5.67
C LEU A 50 11.01 -1.67 5.14
N GLN A 51 11.64 -1.25 4.05
CA GLN A 51 12.75 -1.97 3.41
C GLN A 51 12.35 -3.39 2.99
N VAL A 52 11.16 -3.51 2.42
CA VAL A 52 10.63 -4.78 1.94
C VAL A 52 10.20 -4.64 0.49
N ASP A 53 10.08 -5.79 -0.19
CA ASP A 53 9.48 -5.84 -1.52
C ASP A 53 7.98 -5.56 -1.38
N PRO A 54 7.40 -4.70 -2.23
CA PRO A 54 5.95 -4.46 -2.18
C PRO A 54 5.13 -5.74 -2.26
N MET A 55 5.62 -6.74 -2.96
CA MET A 55 4.91 -8.02 -3.08
C MET A 55 4.89 -8.82 -1.79
N ASP A 56 5.73 -8.47 -0.81
CA ASP A 56 5.71 -9.11 0.50
C ASP A 56 4.58 -8.59 1.39
N VAL A 57 3.93 -7.51 0.98
CA VAL A 57 2.82 -6.90 1.73
C VAL A 57 1.52 -7.33 1.09
N ASP A 58 0.69 -8.04 1.85
CA ASP A 58 -0.55 -8.62 1.33
C ASP A 58 -1.46 -7.57 0.71
N GLU A 59 -1.65 -6.44 1.38
CA GLU A 59 -2.50 -5.38 0.87
C GLU A 59 -2.01 -4.83 -0.46
N PHE A 60 -0.70 -4.74 -0.62
CA PHE A 60 -0.11 -4.25 -1.86
C PHE A 60 -0.23 -5.28 -2.98
N ARG A 61 -0.05 -6.54 -2.64
CA ARG A 61 -0.22 -7.63 -3.60
C ARG A 61 -1.65 -7.67 -4.13
N ILE A 62 -2.62 -7.52 -3.23
CA ILE A 62 -4.03 -7.48 -3.60
C ILE A 62 -4.30 -6.26 -4.48
N ALA A 63 -3.77 -5.10 -4.12
CA ALA A 63 -3.97 -3.88 -4.88
C ALA A 63 -3.42 -4.00 -6.30
N VAL A 64 -2.23 -4.56 -6.45
CA VAL A 64 -1.62 -4.76 -7.76
C VAL A 64 -2.41 -5.77 -8.58
N ALA A 65 -2.78 -6.89 -7.98
CA ALA A 65 -3.56 -7.93 -8.66
C ALA A 65 -4.91 -7.39 -9.12
N THR A 66 -5.59 -6.65 -8.26
CA THR A 66 -6.88 -6.05 -8.60
C THR A 66 -6.73 -5.05 -9.74
N ARG A 67 -5.67 -4.25 -9.69
CA ARG A 67 -5.42 -3.25 -10.74
C ARG A 67 -5.16 -3.93 -12.08
N MET A 68 -4.44 -5.05 -12.06
CA MET A 68 -4.19 -5.81 -13.28
C MET A 68 -5.46 -6.43 -13.84
N ILE A 69 -6.32 -6.94 -12.96
CA ILE A 69 -7.57 -7.58 -13.37
C ILE A 69 -8.56 -6.57 -13.94
N PHE A 70 -8.64 -5.39 -13.33
CA PHE A 70 -9.62 -4.37 -13.72
C PHE A 70 -9.03 -3.25 -14.55
N LYS A 71 -7.82 -3.44 -15.06
CA LYS A 71 -7.19 -2.44 -15.89
C LYS A 71 -8.00 -2.28 -17.17
N LYS A 72 -8.36 -1.03 -17.48
CA LYS A 72 -9.12 -0.75 -18.69
C LYS A 72 -8.27 -0.92 -19.93
N PRO A 73 -8.83 -1.50 -21.00
CA PRO A 73 -8.11 -1.58 -22.27
C PRO A 73 -7.82 -0.18 -22.81
N LYS A 74 -6.76 -0.07 -23.59
CA LYS A 74 -6.37 1.23 -24.15
C LYS A 74 -7.43 1.82 -25.06
N TRP A 75 -8.19 0.97 -25.75
CA TRP A 75 -9.24 1.42 -26.67
C TRP A 75 -10.45 1.96 -25.92
N ARG A 76 -10.57 1.64 -24.64
CA ARG A 76 -11.73 2.04 -23.85
C ARG A 76 -11.45 3.40 -23.20
N LYS A 77 -12.27 4.35 -23.55
CA LYS A 77 -12.15 5.67 -22.94
C LYS A 77 -12.60 5.63 -21.50
N ASP A 78 -11.90 6.37 -20.67
CA ASP A 78 -12.27 6.49 -19.28
C ASP A 78 -13.34 7.55 -19.15
N ASN A 79 -14.52 7.10 -19.15
CA ASN A 79 -15.65 8.01 -19.05
C ASN A 79 -16.17 8.07 -17.66
#